data_ca4c0bd481d94c9f810e37b147d6962f
#
_entry.id   ca4c0bd481d94c9f810e37b147d6962f
#
_cell.length_a   1.000
_cell.length_b   1.000
_cell.length_c   1.000
_cell.angle_alpha   90.00
_cell.angle_beta   90.00
_cell.angle_gamma   90.00
#
_symmetry.space_group_name_H-M   'P 1'
#
loop_
_entity.id
_entity.type
_entity.pdbx_description
1 polymer ?
#
loop_
_entity_poly.entity_id
_entity_poly.type
_entity_poly.pdbx_seq_one_letter_code
_entity_poly.pdbx_strand_id
1 'polypeptide(L)'
;MGLSKYFKYGKSLESLSDAIIKGNITHAYIIEGDSLIDKPGIAKAFAKATLCKEKPGEGCDQCSICKRIDKDSYEDLHYLQDEKSIKNEAIEHLQGELAMLPSAEGKMHIAIIESADTMTDRAQNRLLKTLEEPKASSLIMLLSENSVNLLPTVRSRCDSIRINDADLCLADDAKLLANAEALIKMVVDRNLFYEQKNLLDKCVKDRRGA
;
A
#
# COMPACT_ATOMS: atom_id res chain seq x y z
N MET A 1 7.23 10.22 5.91
CA MET A 1 5.97 10.98 5.87
C MET A 1 4.89 10.13 6.49
N GLY A 2 4.04 10.71 7.38
CA GLY A 2 3.03 9.98 8.14
C GLY A 2 1.87 9.42 7.29
N LEU A 3 1.04 8.59 7.92
CA LEU A 3 -0.12 7.96 7.27
C LEU A 3 -1.15 9.00 6.77
N SER A 4 -1.26 10.14 7.45
CA SER A 4 -2.17 11.24 7.09
C SER A 4 -1.96 11.79 5.67
N LYS A 5 -0.74 11.72 5.13
CA LYS A 5 -0.45 12.07 3.73
C LYS A 5 -1.29 11.27 2.74
N TYR A 6 -1.65 10.05 3.11
CA TYR A 6 -2.36 9.11 2.25
C TYR A 6 -3.89 9.12 2.47
N PHE A 7 -4.43 9.91 3.40
CA PHE A 7 -5.88 10.00 3.64
C PHE A 7 -6.66 10.48 2.42
N LYS A 8 -6.00 11.21 1.52
CA LYS A 8 -6.55 11.59 0.23
C LYS A 8 -7.00 10.40 -0.65
N TYR A 9 -6.51 9.20 -0.38
CA TYR A 9 -6.86 7.98 -1.10
C TYR A 9 -8.04 7.21 -0.52
N GLY A 10 -8.73 7.77 0.49
CA GLY A 10 -9.98 7.24 0.98
C GLY A 10 -10.11 7.14 2.50
N LYS A 11 -11.37 7.13 2.95
CA LYS A 11 -11.74 7.03 4.36
C LYS A 11 -11.25 5.74 5.05
N SER A 12 -10.94 4.72 4.27
CA SER A 12 -10.40 3.45 4.79
C SER A 12 -9.08 3.64 5.54
N LEU A 13 -8.22 4.57 5.07
CA LEU A 13 -6.94 4.88 5.73
C LEU A 13 -7.13 5.75 6.98
N GLU A 14 -8.14 6.60 7.04
CA GLU A 14 -8.51 7.32 8.25
C GLU A 14 -9.01 6.35 9.33
N SER A 15 -9.92 5.44 8.94
CA SER A 15 -10.43 4.39 9.83
C SER A 15 -9.32 3.47 10.34
N LEU A 16 -8.31 3.20 9.51
CA LEU A 16 -7.12 2.43 9.90
C LEU A 16 -6.31 3.16 10.96
N SER A 17 -6.09 4.47 10.81
CA SER A 17 -5.41 5.30 11.81
C SER A 17 -6.13 5.22 13.17
N ASP A 18 -7.46 5.35 13.17
CA ASP A 18 -8.28 5.22 14.38
C ASP A 18 -8.19 3.82 15.01
N ALA A 19 -8.17 2.77 14.18
CA ALA A 19 -8.02 1.39 14.65
C ALA A 19 -6.67 1.17 15.32
N ILE A 20 -5.58 1.73 14.75
CA ILE A 20 -4.24 1.68 15.35
C ILE A 20 -4.22 2.35 16.72
N ILE A 21 -4.79 3.55 16.83
CA ILE A 21 -4.83 4.31 18.09
C ILE A 21 -5.59 3.52 19.17
N LYS A 22 -6.65 2.82 18.78
CA LYS A 22 -7.47 1.98 19.68
C LYS A 22 -6.85 0.62 19.97
N GLY A 23 -5.75 0.25 19.31
CA GLY A 23 -5.14 -1.08 19.41
C GLY A 23 -5.95 -2.21 18.76
N ASN A 24 -6.89 -1.87 17.87
CA ASN A 24 -7.80 -2.81 17.19
C ASN A 24 -7.36 -3.06 15.74
N ILE A 25 -6.12 -3.48 15.57
CA ILE A 25 -5.60 -3.89 14.26
C ILE A 25 -5.57 -5.40 14.15
N THR A 26 -5.83 -5.91 12.95
CA THR A 26 -5.62 -7.31 12.62
C THR A 26 -4.17 -7.56 12.23
N HIS A 27 -3.80 -8.83 12.19
CA HIS A 27 -2.43 -9.24 11.85
C HIS A 27 -2.15 -9.26 10.34
N ALA A 28 -3.18 -9.17 9.49
CA ALA A 28 -3.02 -9.25 8.04
C ALA A 28 -3.97 -8.31 7.28
N TYR A 29 -3.42 -7.61 6.30
CA TYR A 29 -4.15 -6.68 5.43
C TYR A 29 -3.84 -6.92 3.96
N ILE A 30 -4.84 -6.73 3.11
CA ILE A 30 -4.68 -6.58 1.67
C ILE A 30 -4.85 -5.10 1.34
N ILE A 31 -3.83 -4.49 0.78
CA ILE A 31 -3.86 -3.11 0.27
C ILE A 31 -4.03 -3.19 -1.25
N GLU A 32 -5.26 -2.97 -1.70
CA GLU A 32 -5.64 -3.05 -3.12
C GLU A 32 -5.74 -1.65 -3.72
N GLY A 33 -5.12 -1.46 -4.87
CA GLY A 33 -5.19 -0.20 -5.60
C GLY A 33 -4.49 -0.27 -6.95
N ASP A 34 -4.76 0.71 -7.80
CA ASP A 34 -4.16 0.85 -9.13
C ASP A 34 -2.61 0.87 -9.08
N SER A 35 -1.96 0.54 -10.20
CA SER A 35 -0.49 0.57 -10.35
C SER A 35 0.11 1.97 -10.15
N LEU A 36 -0.67 3.02 -10.36
CA LEU A 36 -0.23 4.42 -10.18
C LEU A 36 -0.17 4.85 -8.70
N ILE A 37 -0.77 4.07 -7.80
CA ILE A 37 -0.79 4.36 -6.37
C ILE A 37 0.49 3.84 -5.71
N ASP A 38 1.14 4.67 -4.91
CA ASP A 38 2.31 4.32 -4.10
C ASP A 38 1.92 3.40 -2.93
N LYS A 39 1.53 2.15 -3.25
CA LYS A 39 1.19 1.12 -2.25
C LYS A 39 2.34 0.82 -1.29
N PRO A 40 3.61 0.71 -1.76
CA PRO A 40 4.75 0.55 -0.86
C PRO A 40 4.90 1.69 0.15
N GLY A 41 4.72 2.93 -0.28
CA GLY A 41 4.75 4.09 0.62
C GLY A 41 3.64 4.06 1.65
N ILE A 42 2.43 3.63 1.27
CA ILE A 42 1.31 3.44 2.19
C ILE A 42 1.60 2.34 3.21
N ALA A 43 2.16 1.21 2.77
CA ALA A 43 2.53 0.12 3.67
C ALA A 43 3.60 0.55 4.70
N LYS A 44 4.63 1.30 4.26
CA LYS A 44 5.63 1.88 5.17
C LYS A 44 5.02 2.90 6.12
N ALA A 45 4.09 3.73 5.66
CA ALA A 45 3.38 4.68 6.52
C ALA A 45 2.50 3.95 7.55
N PHE A 46 1.84 2.87 7.16
CA PHE A 46 1.10 2.00 8.07
C PHE A 46 2.01 1.37 9.12
N ALA A 47 3.16 0.81 8.72
CA ALA A 47 4.15 0.27 9.63
C ALA A 47 4.62 1.33 10.66
N LYS A 48 4.92 2.54 10.19
CA LYS A 48 5.29 3.65 11.08
C LYS A 48 4.17 4.03 12.02
N ALA A 49 2.93 4.14 11.53
CA ALA A 49 1.76 4.46 12.34
C ALA A 49 1.55 3.44 13.48
N THR A 50 1.81 2.15 13.19
CA THR A 50 1.68 1.05 14.15
C THR A 50 2.79 1.04 15.20
N LEU A 51 4.04 1.27 14.80
CA LEU A 51 5.21 1.11 15.67
C LEU A 51 5.64 2.41 16.37
N CYS A 52 5.20 3.57 15.89
CA CYS A 52 5.61 4.86 16.42
C CYS A 52 4.98 5.15 17.78
N LYS A 53 5.81 5.28 18.82
CA LYS A 53 5.34 5.63 20.17
C LYS A 53 5.01 7.11 20.33
N GLU A 54 5.66 7.99 19.54
CA GLU A 54 5.47 9.44 19.62
C GLU A 54 4.14 9.89 19.02
N LYS A 55 3.74 9.28 17.89
CA LYS A 55 2.48 9.54 17.19
C LYS A 55 1.85 8.24 16.71
N PRO A 56 1.22 7.48 17.60
CA PRO A 56 0.48 6.26 17.21
C PRO A 56 -0.64 6.63 16.22
N GLY A 57 -0.89 5.78 15.24
CA GLY A 57 -1.90 6.01 14.20
C GLY A 57 -1.43 6.89 13.04
N GLU A 58 -0.32 7.64 13.19
CA GLU A 58 0.19 8.52 12.12
C GLU A 58 1.63 8.22 11.73
N GLY A 59 2.53 8.06 12.72
CA GLY A 59 3.98 8.04 12.51
C GLY A 59 4.57 9.46 12.57
N CYS A 60 5.64 9.66 13.36
CA CYS A 60 6.20 10.98 13.58
C CYS A 60 7.32 11.38 12.59
N ASP A 61 7.81 10.45 11.76
CA ASP A 61 8.92 10.60 10.82
C ASP A 61 10.27 11.04 11.44
N GLN A 62 10.34 11.23 12.75
CA GLN A 62 11.52 11.78 13.44
C GLN A 62 12.19 10.78 14.39
N CYS A 63 11.44 9.88 15.00
CA CYS A 63 11.99 8.87 15.91
C CYS A 63 12.86 7.84 15.19
N SER A 64 13.63 7.06 15.96
CA SER A 64 14.55 6.03 15.43
C SER A 64 13.80 4.99 14.57
N ILE A 65 12.63 4.54 15.02
CA ILE A 65 11.82 3.55 14.33
C ILE A 65 11.35 4.09 12.97
N CYS A 66 10.73 5.27 12.93
CA CYS A 66 10.25 5.86 11.68
C CYS A 66 11.38 6.06 10.66
N LYS A 67 12.53 6.57 11.11
CA LYS A 67 13.69 6.77 10.23
C LYS A 67 14.26 5.45 9.69
N ARG A 68 14.27 4.38 10.49
CA ARG A 68 14.75 3.07 10.03
C ARG A 68 13.79 2.42 9.05
N ILE A 69 12.48 2.56 9.26
CA ILE A 69 11.47 2.06 8.30
C ILE A 69 11.61 2.81 6.96
N ASP A 70 11.77 4.14 6.98
CA ASP A 70 11.94 4.93 5.75
C ASP A 70 13.21 4.56 4.97
N LYS A 71 14.26 4.09 5.66
CA LYS A 71 15.54 3.66 5.08
C LYS A 71 15.62 2.15 4.80
N ASP A 72 14.53 1.41 4.97
CA ASP A 72 14.51 -0.06 4.88
C ASP A 72 15.56 -0.76 5.76
N SER A 73 15.87 -0.15 6.91
CA SER A 73 16.88 -0.61 7.86
C SER A 73 16.31 -0.96 9.24
N TYR A 74 15.00 -1.13 9.33
CA TYR A 74 14.34 -1.65 10.52
C TYR A 74 14.51 -3.18 10.54
N GLU A 75 15.07 -3.74 11.61
CA GLU A 75 15.56 -5.12 11.69
C GLU A 75 14.45 -6.17 11.47
N ASP A 76 13.23 -5.87 11.93
CA ASP A 76 12.07 -6.77 11.82
C ASP A 76 11.16 -6.35 10.64
N LEU A 77 11.66 -5.61 9.64
CA LEU A 77 10.98 -5.29 8.41
C LEU A 77 11.41 -6.25 7.29
N HIS A 78 10.49 -7.10 6.87
CA HIS A 78 10.71 -8.07 5.80
C HIS A 78 9.96 -7.61 4.56
N TYR A 79 10.71 -7.21 3.54
CA TYR A 79 10.16 -6.74 2.28
C TYR A 79 10.38 -7.79 1.20
N LEU A 80 9.28 -8.35 0.68
CA LEU A 80 9.30 -9.39 -0.34
C LEU A 80 8.78 -8.82 -1.66
N GLN A 81 9.64 -8.80 -2.67
CA GLN A 81 9.34 -8.40 -4.03
C GLN A 81 9.99 -9.38 -4.99
N ASP A 82 9.32 -9.74 -6.08
CA ASP A 82 9.88 -10.50 -7.19
C ASP A 82 9.41 -9.88 -8.50
N GLU A 83 10.31 -9.73 -9.47
CA GLU A 83 10.00 -9.10 -10.77
C GLU A 83 9.01 -9.90 -11.62
N LYS A 84 8.92 -11.20 -11.40
CA LYS A 84 8.09 -12.09 -12.24
C LYS A 84 6.97 -12.77 -11.49
N SER A 85 7.30 -13.44 -10.40
CA SER A 85 6.32 -14.22 -9.63
C SER A 85 6.91 -14.66 -8.30
N ILE A 86 6.21 -14.41 -7.22
CA ILE A 86 6.61 -14.82 -5.87
C ILE A 86 6.39 -16.34 -5.73
N LYS A 87 7.49 -17.06 -5.55
CA LYS A 87 7.51 -18.50 -5.43
C LYS A 87 7.40 -18.98 -4.00
N ASN A 88 7.13 -20.29 -3.85
CA ASN A 88 6.99 -20.94 -2.57
C ASN A 88 8.20 -20.79 -1.63
N GLU A 89 9.42 -20.82 -2.20
CA GLU A 89 10.68 -20.71 -1.45
C GLU A 89 10.82 -19.35 -0.76
N ALA A 90 10.37 -18.28 -1.41
CA ALA A 90 10.39 -16.91 -0.85
C ALA A 90 9.44 -16.80 0.37
N ILE A 91 8.24 -17.39 0.27
CA ILE A 91 7.30 -17.44 1.39
C ILE A 91 7.83 -18.33 2.53
N GLU A 92 8.51 -19.43 2.20
CA GLU A 92 9.12 -20.30 3.22
C GLU A 92 10.20 -19.56 4.02
N HIS A 93 11.06 -18.81 3.33
CA HIS A 93 12.07 -17.98 3.99
C HIS A 93 11.42 -16.94 4.91
N LEU A 94 10.43 -16.19 4.40
CA LEU A 94 9.68 -15.21 5.18
C LEU A 94 9.04 -15.85 6.43
N GLN A 95 8.45 -17.03 6.30
CA GLN A 95 7.90 -17.77 7.46
C GLN A 95 8.96 -18.11 8.50
N GLY A 96 10.17 -18.44 8.06
CA GLY A 96 11.32 -18.68 8.95
C GLY A 96 11.66 -17.43 9.77
N GLU A 97 11.71 -16.27 9.12
CA GLU A 97 11.99 -15.00 9.79
C GLU A 97 10.88 -14.60 10.76
N LEU A 98 9.62 -14.70 10.35
CA LEU A 98 8.46 -14.39 11.19
C LEU A 98 8.29 -15.37 12.39
N ALA A 99 8.94 -16.52 12.36
CA ALA A 99 8.92 -17.48 13.46
C ALA A 99 9.88 -17.12 14.60
N MET A 100 10.84 -16.23 14.35
CA MET A 100 11.77 -15.73 15.36
C MET A 100 11.07 -14.71 16.27
N LEU A 101 11.67 -14.41 17.42
CA LEU A 101 11.21 -13.32 18.25
C LEU A 101 11.68 -11.98 17.64
N PRO A 102 10.82 -10.95 17.59
CA PRO A 102 11.23 -9.65 17.10
C PRO A 102 12.38 -9.08 17.92
N SER A 103 13.41 -8.59 17.26
CA SER A 103 14.64 -8.06 17.88
C SER A 103 14.58 -6.54 18.08
N ALA A 104 13.82 -5.85 17.24
CA ALA A 104 13.74 -4.40 17.24
C ALA A 104 12.87 -3.85 18.40
N GLU A 105 13.06 -2.58 18.72
CA GLU A 105 12.34 -1.87 19.79
C GLU A 105 10.81 -1.93 19.67
N GLY A 106 10.27 -2.05 18.45
CA GLY A 106 8.83 -2.19 18.20
C GLY A 106 8.25 -3.51 18.63
N LYS A 107 9.09 -4.53 18.84
CA LYS A 107 8.69 -5.88 19.21
C LYS A 107 7.60 -6.48 18.32
N MET A 108 7.65 -6.18 17.03
CA MET A 108 6.71 -6.63 16.03
C MET A 108 7.42 -6.79 14.68
N HIS A 109 7.21 -7.93 14.03
CA HIS A 109 7.60 -8.13 12.65
C HIS A 109 6.63 -7.41 11.71
N ILE A 110 7.18 -6.76 10.69
CA ILE A 110 6.42 -6.17 9.59
C ILE A 110 6.80 -6.93 8.33
N ALA A 111 5.83 -7.58 7.69
CA ALA A 111 6.02 -8.23 6.40
C ALA A 111 5.24 -7.48 5.33
N ILE A 112 5.94 -6.99 4.31
CA ILE A 112 5.35 -6.34 3.14
C ILE A 112 5.60 -7.25 1.94
N ILE A 113 4.54 -7.74 1.32
CA ILE A 113 4.60 -8.56 0.12
C ILE A 113 4.08 -7.73 -1.04
N GLU A 114 4.98 -7.24 -1.89
CA GLU A 114 4.63 -6.44 -3.05
C GLU A 114 4.16 -7.32 -4.19
N SER A 115 3.20 -6.82 -4.98
CA SER A 115 2.60 -7.59 -6.09
C SER A 115 2.11 -8.98 -5.66
N ALA A 116 1.41 -9.05 -4.51
CA ALA A 116 0.97 -10.30 -3.92
C ALA A 116 0.07 -11.13 -4.86
N ASP A 117 -0.59 -10.50 -5.80
CA ASP A 117 -1.38 -11.12 -6.87
C ASP A 117 -0.53 -11.88 -7.91
N THR A 118 0.80 -11.74 -7.89
CA THR A 118 1.72 -12.53 -8.69
C THR A 118 2.20 -13.82 -8.00
N MET A 119 1.80 -14.04 -6.74
CA MET A 119 2.12 -15.28 -6.01
C MET A 119 1.57 -16.51 -6.74
N THR A 120 2.38 -17.54 -6.84
CA THR A 120 1.89 -18.85 -7.29
C THR A 120 0.88 -19.42 -6.31
N ASP A 121 -0.07 -20.25 -6.77
CA ASP A 121 -1.05 -20.92 -5.88
C ASP A 121 -0.37 -21.67 -4.73
N ARG A 122 0.79 -22.27 -5.00
CA ARG A 122 1.58 -22.97 -3.99
C ARG A 122 2.13 -22.02 -2.92
N ALA A 123 2.58 -20.84 -3.32
CA ALA A 123 3.06 -19.81 -2.40
C ALA A 123 1.91 -19.25 -1.56
N GLN A 124 0.76 -18.98 -2.18
CA GLN A 124 -0.43 -18.53 -1.47
C GLN A 124 -0.92 -19.57 -0.46
N ASN A 125 -0.99 -20.85 -0.85
CA ASN A 125 -1.38 -21.92 0.07
C ASN A 125 -0.39 -22.07 1.25
N ARG A 126 0.91 -21.87 1.01
CA ARG A 126 1.90 -21.87 2.09
C ARG A 126 1.68 -20.72 3.06
N LEU A 127 1.35 -19.53 2.55
CA LEU A 127 1.10 -18.34 3.36
C LEU A 127 -0.09 -18.53 4.32
N LEU A 128 -1.10 -19.34 3.94
CA LEU A 128 -2.28 -19.59 4.77
C LEU A 128 -1.93 -20.02 6.20
N LYS A 129 -0.89 -20.84 6.37
CA LYS A 129 -0.47 -21.28 7.70
C LYS A 129 -0.07 -20.10 8.60
N THR A 130 0.58 -19.08 8.05
CA THR A 130 0.97 -17.89 8.80
C THR A 130 -0.23 -16.97 9.06
N LEU A 131 -1.18 -16.93 8.13
CA LEU A 131 -2.40 -16.13 8.28
C LEU A 131 -3.38 -16.76 9.29
N GLU A 132 -3.38 -18.07 9.45
CA GLU A 132 -4.24 -18.77 10.42
C GLU A 132 -3.66 -18.74 11.83
N GLU A 133 -2.34 -18.94 11.95
CA GLU A 133 -1.63 -19.04 13.21
C GLU A 133 -0.41 -18.11 13.20
N PRO A 134 -0.63 -16.79 13.32
CA PRO A 134 0.48 -15.84 13.35
C PRO A 134 1.35 -16.10 14.56
N LYS A 135 2.62 -16.42 14.32
CA LYS A 135 3.62 -16.59 15.37
C LYS A 135 4.15 -15.21 15.74
N ALA A 136 4.25 -14.94 17.03
CA ALA A 136 4.68 -13.66 17.55
C ALA A 136 3.80 -12.46 17.10
N SER A 137 4.17 -11.27 17.55
CA SER A 137 3.53 -10.05 17.10
C SER A 137 4.00 -9.72 15.67
N SER A 138 3.11 -9.88 14.70
CA SER A 138 3.41 -9.62 13.28
C SER A 138 2.28 -8.90 12.58
N LEU A 139 2.63 -8.04 11.64
CA LEU A 139 1.72 -7.35 10.73
C LEU A 139 2.13 -7.70 9.29
N ILE A 140 1.23 -8.38 8.58
CA ILE A 140 1.44 -8.81 7.19
C ILE A 140 0.63 -7.92 6.26
N MET A 141 1.27 -7.31 5.28
CA MET A 141 0.63 -6.46 4.29
C MET A 141 0.85 -7.02 2.89
N LEU A 142 -0.24 -7.40 2.23
CA LEU A 142 -0.28 -7.89 0.86
C LEU A 142 -0.65 -6.73 -0.05
N LEU A 143 0.29 -6.26 -0.87
CA LEU A 143 0.04 -5.19 -1.83
C LEU A 143 -0.39 -5.82 -3.15
N SER A 144 -1.56 -5.45 -3.66
CA SER A 144 -2.14 -6.04 -4.87
C SER A 144 -2.74 -4.96 -5.75
N GLU A 145 -2.71 -5.17 -7.06
CA GLU A 145 -3.50 -4.38 -8.01
C GLU A 145 -4.93 -4.91 -8.10
N ASN A 146 -5.07 -6.23 -8.02
CA ASN A 146 -6.36 -6.90 -8.09
C ASN A 146 -6.42 -8.09 -7.12
N SER A 147 -7.10 -7.89 -6.01
CA SER A 147 -7.25 -8.92 -4.98
C SER A 147 -8.02 -10.17 -5.45
N VAL A 148 -8.73 -10.11 -6.60
CA VAL A 148 -9.42 -11.28 -7.17
C VAL A 148 -8.43 -12.37 -7.59
N ASN A 149 -7.19 -12.00 -7.92
CA ASN A 149 -6.11 -12.94 -8.27
C ASN A 149 -5.56 -13.68 -7.04
N LEU A 150 -5.89 -13.24 -5.83
CA LEU A 150 -5.57 -13.97 -4.61
C LEU A 150 -6.62 -15.05 -4.34
N LEU A 151 -6.19 -16.18 -3.81
CA LEU A 151 -7.08 -17.27 -3.43
C LEU A 151 -8.17 -16.77 -2.45
N PRO A 152 -9.42 -17.22 -2.58
CA PRO A 152 -10.48 -16.86 -1.65
C PRO A 152 -10.14 -17.15 -0.19
N THR A 153 -9.35 -18.21 0.06
CA THR A 153 -8.85 -18.61 1.37
C THR A 153 -7.88 -17.61 1.99
N VAL A 154 -7.05 -16.95 1.18
CA VAL A 154 -6.16 -15.86 1.62
C VAL A 154 -6.99 -14.61 1.92
N ARG A 155 -7.89 -14.24 0.98
CA ARG A 155 -8.74 -13.04 1.15
C ARG A 155 -9.63 -13.09 2.39
N SER A 156 -10.14 -14.28 2.73
CA SER A 156 -11.02 -14.43 3.91
C SER A 156 -10.31 -14.26 5.25
N ARG A 157 -8.97 -14.23 5.27
CA ARG A 157 -8.13 -14.10 6.47
C ARG A 157 -7.42 -12.76 6.61
N CYS A 158 -7.65 -11.87 5.64
CA CYS A 158 -7.05 -10.55 5.62
C CYS A 158 -8.13 -9.48 5.59
N ASP A 159 -7.93 -8.39 6.30
CA ASP A 159 -8.74 -7.20 6.15
C ASP A 159 -8.37 -6.47 4.85
N SER A 160 -9.36 -6.06 4.07
CA SER A 160 -9.15 -5.43 2.77
C SER A 160 -9.27 -3.92 2.87
N ILE A 161 -8.20 -3.22 2.48
CA ILE A 161 -8.15 -1.77 2.34
C ILE A 161 -8.10 -1.47 0.84
N ARG A 162 -9.21 -0.98 0.30
CA ARG A 162 -9.27 -0.53 -1.09
C ARG A 162 -8.93 0.93 -1.17
N ILE A 163 -8.01 1.23 -2.05
CA ILE A 163 -7.50 2.57 -2.30
C ILE A 163 -7.92 2.93 -3.72
N ASN A 164 -8.78 3.94 -3.84
CA ASN A 164 -9.28 4.38 -5.12
C ASN A 164 -8.68 5.74 -5.48
N ASP A 165 -8.19 5.83 -6.70
CA ASP A 165 -7.77 7.11 -7.30
C ASP A 165 -8.97 8.08 -7.49
N ALA A 166 -10.19 7.56 -7.44
CA ALA A 166 -11.42 8.34 -7.55
C ALA A 166 -11.67 9.26 -6.35
N ASP A 167 -11.06 8.97 -5.19
CA ASP A 167 -11.07 9.89 -4.04
C ASP A 167 -9.97 10.98 -4.16
N LEU A 168 -9.06 10.87 -5.11
CA LEU A 168 -8.28 11.99 -5.67
C LEU A 168 -9.19 12.93 -6.48
N CYS A 169 -10.49 12.87 -6.17
CA CYS A 169 -11.48 13.65 -6.83
C CYS A 169 -11.12 15.11 -6.80
N LEU A 170 -10.85 15.61 -8.01
CA LEU A 170 -11.58 16.74 -8.55
C LEU A 170 -11.67 18.02 -7.67
N ALA A 171 -11.25 17.98 -6.42
CA ALA A 171 -11.39 19.09 -5.51
C ALA A 171 -10.20 20.06 -5.50
N ASP A 172 -8.98 19.63 -5.82
CA ASP A 172 -7.80 20.47 -5.67
C ASP A 172 -7.07 20.85 -6.98
N ASP A 173 -7.46 20.31 -8.13
CA ASP A 173 -6.83 20.67 -9.40
C ASP A 173 -7.77 21.45 -10.33
N ALA A 174 -8.00 22.72 -10.00
CA ALA A 174 -8.65 23.69 -10.92
C ALA A 174 -7.98 23.65 -12.32
N LYS A 175 -6.70 23.30 -12.39
CA LYS A 175 -5.93 23.12 -13.62
C LYS A 175 -6.29 21.85 -14.37
N LEU A 176 -6.57 20.76 -13.68
CA LEU A 176 -6.99 19.48 -14.28
C LEU A 176 -8.43 19.56 -14.80
N LEU A 177 -9.32 20.23 -14.05
CA LEU A 177 -10.68 20.54 -14.46
C LEU A 177 -10.69 21.46 -15.72
N ALA A 178 -9.90 22.52 -15.72
CA ALA A 178 -9.78 23.42 -16.87
C ALA A 178 -9.23 22.70 -18.12
N ASN A 179 -8.26 21.78 -17.93
CA ASN A 179 -7.71 20.97 -19.02
C ASN A 179 -8.73 19.91 -19.52
N ALA A 180 -9.51 19.31 -18.63
CA ALA A 180 -10.58 18.38 -18.98
C ALA A 180 -11.72 19.09 -19.74
N GLU A 181 -12.15 20.26 -19.26
CA GLU A 181 -13.15 21.08 -19.94
C GLU A 181 -12.67 21.53 -21.33
N ALA A 182 -11.39 21.93 -21.47
CA ALA A 182 -10.79 22.28 -22.74
C ALA A 182 -10.76 21.09 -23.72
N LEU A 183 -10.44 19.86 -23.23
CA LEU A 183 -10.49 18.63 -24.03
C LEU A 183 -11.90 18.28 -24.46
N ILE A 184 -12.89 18.36 -23.57
CA ILE A 184 -14.30 18.13 -23.89
C ILE A 184 -14.77 19.12 -24.95
N LYS A 185 -14.42 20.41 -24.79
CA LYS A 185 -14.78 21.44 -25.74
C LYS A 185 -14.16 21.23 -27.12
N MET A 186 -12.90 20.80 -27.20
CA MET A 186 -12.22 20.45 -28.44
C MET A 186 -12.83 19.23 -29.12
N VAL A 187 -13.26 18.22 -28.36
CA VAL A 187 -13.95 17.03 -28.91
C VAL A 187 -15.33 17.40 -29.45
N VAL A 188 -16.06 18.25 -28.73
CA VAL A 188 -17.40 18.74 -29.16
C VAL A 188 -17.30 19.64 -30.37
N ASP A 189 -16.30 20.54 -30.45
CA ASP A 189 -16.10 21.51 -31.52
C ASP A 189 -15.41 20.91 -32.77
N ARG A 190 -15.12 19.60 -32.78
CA ARG A 190 -14.44 18.87 -33.87
C ARG A 190 -13.08 19.48 -34.29
N ASN A 191 -12.35 20.05 -33.36
CA ASN A 191 -11.04 20.64 -33.66
C ASN A 191 -9.95 19.57 -33.91
N LEU A 192 -8.94 19.93 -34.70
CA LEU A 192 -7.92 19.08 -35.29
C LEU A 192 -7.18 18.19 -34.27
N PHE A 193 -7.00 16.93 -34.62
CA PHE A 193 -6.32 15.85 -33.87
C PHE A 193 -4.95 16.26 -33.28
N TYR A 194 -4.25 17.20 -33.86
CA TYR A 194 -2.93 17.64 -33.40
C TYR A 194 -2.97 18.48 -32.12
N GLU A 195 -4.02 19.26 -31.90
CA GLU A 195 -4.20 20.06 -30.67
C GLU A 195 -4.63 19.17 -29.50
N GLN A 196 -5.42 18.14 -29.79
CA GLN A 196 -5.84 17.14 -28.78
C GLN A 196 -4.64 16.37 -28.21
N LYS A 197 -3.69 15.99 -29.07
CA LYS A 197 -2.47 15.28 -28.66
C LYS A 197 -1.59 16.13 -27.73
N ASN A 198 -1.39 17.40 -28.06
CA ASN A 198 -0.58 18.32 -27.24
C ASN A 198 -1.19 18.58 -25.85
N LEU A 199 -2.52 18.59 -25.73
CA LEU A 199 -3.22 18.76 -24.47
C LEU A 199 -3.14 17.49 -23.61
N LEU A 200 -3.30 16.31 -24.20
CA LEU A 200 -3.13 15.02 -23.53
C LEU A 200 -1.70 14.85 -23.00
N ASP A 201 -0.69 15.17 -23.81
CA ASP A 201 0.72 15.12 -23.40
C ASP A 201 1.03 16.09 -22.24
N LYS A 202 0.33 17.21 -22.17
CA LYS A 202 0.46 18.19 -21.09
C LYS A 202 -0.17 17.68 -19.80
N CYS A 203 -1.37 17.09 -19.86
CA CYS A 203 -2.04 16.47 -18.73
C CYS A 203 -1.24 15.30 -18.13
N VAL A 204 -0.58 14.50 -18.99
CA VAL A 204 0.27 13.37 -18.56
C VAL A 204 1.57 13.86 -17.89
N LYS A 205 2.15 14.97 -18.37
CA LYS A 205 3.35 15.58 -17.78
C LYS A 205 3.07 16.22 -16.42
N ASP A 206 1.94 16.89 -16.27
CA ASP A 206 1.53 17.52 -15.01
C ASP A 206 1.26 16.46 -13.91
N ARG A 207 0.82 15.23 -14.27
CA ARG A 207 0.68 14.09 -13.33
C ARG A 207 2.01 13.48 -12.87
N ARG A 208 3.07 13.57 -13.68
CA ARG A 208 4.39 12.99 -13.34
C ARG A 208 5.32 13.97 -12.59
N GLY A 209 4.91 15.21 -12.46
CA GLY A 209 5.69 16.27 -11.80
C GLY A 209 5.17 16.68 -10.42
N ALA A 210 4.15 16.01 -9.91
CA ALA A 210 3.58 16.17 -8.56
C ALA A 210 3.94 14.98 -7.67
#